data_e02b31b9bb6ab1f0a3deebed3d811e1d
#
_entry.id   e02b31b9bb6ab1f0a3deebed3d811e1d
#
_cell.length_a   1.000
_cell.length_b   1.000
_cell.length_c   1.000
_cell.angle_alpha   90.00
_cell.angle_beta   90.00
_cell.angle_gamma   90.00
#
_symmetry.space_group_name_H-M   'P 1'
#
loop_
_entity.id
_entity.type
_entity.pdbx_description
1 polymer ?
#
loop_
_entity_poly.entity_id
_entity_poly.type
_entity_poly.pdbx_seq_one_letter_code
_entity_poly.pdbx_strand_id
1 'polypeptide(L)'
;MRACLFALSLLSSAAAGTATEGDIAIVVSPDNPVSNLTLAELRKIYMGERQYWKGNAPVVLLMRSRGSREREVILRVIYQMSEEQYTQYWVAKVMRADAADPPASLFSYGIVQEGVRGNPGAIGYVSVNNVRPGVKMLRIGGLLPGEPGYPLR
;
A
#
# COMPACT_ATOMS: atom_id res chain seq x y z
N MET A 1 -66.03 -9.82 -21.85
CA MET A 1 -65.16 -9.74 -20.66
C MET A 1 -63.72 -9.93 -21.10
N ARG A 2 -62.98 -8.88 -21.11
CA ARG A 2 -61.50 -8.88 -21.46
C ARG A 2 -60.71 -8.52 -20.23
N ALA A 3 -59.98 -9.47 -19.69
CA ALA A 3 -59.06 -9.26 -18.57
C ALA A 3 -57.74 -8.75 -19.10
N CYS A 4 -57.38 -7.52 -18.73
CA CYS A 4 -56.03 -6.96 -18.96
C CYS A 4 -55.11 -7.41 -17.84
N LEU A 5 -54.11 -8.25 -18.18
CA LEU A 5 -53.00 -8.55 -17.31
C LEU A 5 -51.98 -7.41 -17.42
N PHE A 6 -51.84 -6.67 -16.36
CA PHE A 6 -50.71 -5.73 -16.20
C PHE A 6 -49.46 -6.50 -15.74
N ALA A 7 -48.48 -6.62 -16.63
CA ALA A 7 -47.19 -7.13 -16.28
C ALA A 7 -46.41 -6.01 -15.60
N LEU A 8 -46.13 -6.17 -14.30
CA LEU A 8 -45.30 -5.25 -13.50
C LEU A 8 -43.85 -5.61 -13.76
N SER A 9 -43.18 -4.83 -14.61
CA SER A 9 -41.74 -4.95 -14.85
C SER A 9 -40.98 -4.38 -13.65
N LEU A 10 -40.39 -5.22 -12.83
CA LEU A 10 -39.44 -4.85 -11.81
C LEU A 10 -38.12 -4.39 -12.50
N LEU A 11 -37.90 -3.09 -12.59
CA LEU A 11 -36.58 -2.56 -12.90
C LEU A 11 -35.66 -2.84 -11.69
N SER A 12 -34.80 -3.81 -11.85
CA SER A 12 -33.70 -4.04 -10.94
C SER A 12 -32.70 -2.88 -11.13
N SER A 13 -32.74 -1.90 -10.24
CA SER A 13 -31.72 -0.82 -10.19
C SER A 13 -30.43 -1.44 -9.70
N ALA A 14 -29.54 -1.77 -10.61
CA ALA A 14 -28.15 -2.07 -10.25
C ALA A 14 -27.56 -0.79 -9.65
N ALA A 15 -27.38 -0.77 -8.33
CA ALA A 15 -26.62 0.25 -7.66
C ALA A 15 -25.19 0.21 -8.24
N ALA A 16 -24.89 1.16 -9.12
CA ALA A 16 -23.51 1.45 -9.50
C ALA A 16 -22.79 1.84 -8.21
N GLY A 17 -22.03 0.89 -7.66
CA GLY A 17 -21.14 1.18 -6.55
C GLY A 17 -20.25 2.35 -6.95
N THR A 18 -20.37 3.46 -6.26
CA THR A 18 -19.40 4.53 -6.34
C THR A 18 -18.05 3.89 -6.16
N ALA A 19 -17.13 4.09 -7.14
CA ALA A 19 -15.77 3.64 -7.01
C ALA A 19 -15.20 4.31 -5.76
N THR A 20 -15.20 3.59 -4.66
CA THR A 20 -14.50 3.98 -3.44
C THR A 20 -13.05 4.14 -3.82
N GLU A 21 -12.43 5.23 -3.40
CA GLU A 21 -10.98 5.38 -3.50
C GLU A 21 -10.37 4.07 -3.02
N GLY A 22 -9.64 3.39 -3.90
CA GLY A 22 -9.24 1.99 -3.68
C GLY A 22 -8.33 1.84 -2.47
N ASP A 23 -8.35 0.67 -1.88
CA ASP A 23 -7.41 0.27 -0.84
C ASP A 23 -5.96 0.52 -1.29
N ILE A 24 -5.05 0.67 -0.35
CA ILE A 24 -3.63 0.85 -0.64
C ILE A 24 -2.96 -0.51 -0.74
N ALA A 25 -2.43 -0.82 -1.93
CA ALA A 25 -1.68 -2.04 -2.19
C ALA A 25 -0.21 -1.85 -1.81
N ILE A 26 0.33 -2.78 -1.03
CA ILE A 26 1.77 -2.90 -0.80
C ILE A 26 2.36 -3.69 -1.95
N VAL A 27 3.38 -3.15 -2.60
CA VAL A 27 3.99 -3.74 -3.80
C VAL A 27 5.48 -3.98 -3.61
N VAL A 28 5.94 -5.11 -4.11
CA VAL A 28 7.35 -5.53 -4.13
C VAL A 28 7.69 -6.08 -5.51
N SER A 29 8.98 -6.30 -5.77
CA SER A 29 9.43 -7.02 -6.96
C SER A 29 8.85 -8.45 -6.98
N PRO A 30 8.52 -9.00 -8.17
CA PRO A 30 8.16 -10.41 -8.30
C PRO A 30 9.24 -11.36 -7.76
N ASP A 31 10.50 -10.95 -7.80
CA ASP A 31 11.65 -11.73 -7.31
C ASP A 31 11.77 -11.71 -5.76
N ASN A 32 11.03 -10.85 -5.09
CA ASN A 32 11.01 -10.86 -3.62
C ASN A 32 10.27 -12.11 -3.13
N PRO A 33 10.87 -12.92 -2.23
CA PRO A 33 10.27 -14.19 -1.80
C PRO A 33 9.04 -14.03 -0.91
N VAL A 34 8.80 -12.82 -0.36
CA VAL A 34 7.68 -12.56 0.54
C VAL A 34 6.39 -12.41 -0.25
N SER A 35 5.31 -13.06 0.23
CA SER A 35 3.97 -12.97 -0.36
C SER A 35 2.92 -12.47 0.64
N ASN A 36 3.20 -12.60 1.93
CA ASN A 36 2.31 -12.20 3.01
C ASN A 36 3.11 -11.63 4.18
N LEU A 37 2.62 -10.56 4.77
CA LEU A 37 3.13 -9.96 5.99
C LEU A 37 1.97 -9.69 6.94
N THR A 38 2.20 -9.86 8.23
CA THR A 38 1.29 -9.30 9.23
C THR A 38 1.43 -7.78 9.25
N LEU A 39 0.43 -7.08 9.77
CA LEU A 39 0.51 -5.63 9.95
C LEU A 39 1.68 -5.23 10.86
N ALA A 40 1.97 -6.05 11.87
CA ALA A 40 3.10 -5.83 12.78
C ALA A 40 4.46 -5.98 12.06
N GLU A 41 4.61 -6.98 11.19
CA GLU A 41 5.81 -7.16 10.38
C GLU A 41 5.99 -6.01 9.38
N LEU A 42 4.93 -5.60 8.72
CA LEU A 42 4.93 -4.46 7.80
C LEU A 42 5.37 -3.18 8.54
N ARG A 43 4.86 -2.96 9.75
CA ARG A 43 5.27 -1.83 10.60
C ARG A 43 6.76 -1.86 10.91
N LYS A 44 7.31 -3.00 11.32
CA LYS A 44 8.76 -3.15 11.59
C LYS A 44 9.60 -2.80 10.37
N ILE A 45 9.15 -3.18 9.18
CA ILE A 45 9.82 -2.85 7.92
C ILE A 45 9.80 -1.33 7.70
N TYR A 46 8.63 -0.70 7.76
CA TYR A 46 8.49 0.75 7.53
C TYR A 46 9.14 1.61 8.62
N MET A 47 9.20 1.13 9.84
CA MET A 47 9.93 1.79 10.93
C MET A 47 11.45 1.62 10.83
N GLY A 48 11.97 0.86 9.86
CA GLY A 48 13.39 0.59 9.70
C GLY A 48 13.97 -0.28 10.83
N GLU A 49 13.12 -1.04 11.51
CA GLU A 49 13.54 -2.01 12.52
C GLU A 49 13.95 -3.34 11.88
N ARG A 50 13.28 -3.71 10.78
CA ARG A 50 13.66 -4.83 9.93
C ARG A 50 14.27 -4.29 8.65
N GLN A 51 15.60 -4.40 8.53
CA GLN A 51 16.38 -3.80 7.45
C GLN A 51 16.75 -4.78 6.33
N TYR A 52 16.44 -6.07 6.50
CA TYR A 52 16.75 -7.12 5.52
C TYR A 52 15.58 -8.07 5.29
N TRP A 53 15.41 -8.47 4.07
CA TRP A 53 14.54 -9.58 3.68
C TRP A 53 15.16 -10.92 4.05
N LYS A 54 14.37 -11.99 4.05
CA LYS A 54 14.89 -13.35 4.06
C LYS A 54 15.80 -13.53 2.83
N GLY A 55 17.05 -13.97 3.03
CA GLY A 55 18.06 -14.03 1.98
C GLY A 55 19.01 -12.85 1.93
N ASN A 56 18.97 -11.97 2.93
CA ASN A 56 19.90 -10.85 3.17
C ASN A 56 19.85 -9.70 2.15
N ALA A 57 18.84 -9.62 1.27
CA ALA A 57 18.64 -8.43 0.46
C ALA A 57 18.22 -7.26 1.36
N PRO A 58 18.88 -6.08 1.27
CA PRO A 58 18.48 -4.92 2.06
C PRO A 58 17.09 -4.44 1.67
N VAL A 59 16.30 -4.03 2.67
CA VAL A 59 15.01 -3.38 2.46
C VAL A 59 15.23 -1.96 2.00
N VAL A 60 14.61 -1.58 0.89
CA VAL A 60 14.61 -0.20 0.39
C VAL A 60 13.19 0.34 0.44
N LEU A 61 12.95 1.32 1.31
CA LEU A 61 11.64 1.93 1.51
C LEU A 61 11.39 3.02 0.48
N LEU A 62 10.31 2.89 -0.28
CA LEU A 62 9.84 3.89 -1.24
C LEU A 62 8.53 4.50 -0.73
N MET A 63 8.55 5.79 -0.46
CA MET A 63 7.40 6.54 0.03
C MET A 63 6.80 7.40 -1.08
N ARG A 64 5.50 7.60 -1.07
CA ARG A 64 4.86 8.64 -1.88
C ARG A 64 5.14 10.02 -1.30
N SER A 65 5.10 11.04 -2.14
CA SER A 65 5.27 12.44 -1.72
C SER A 65 4.20 12.88 -0.73
N ARG A 66 4.53 13.92 0.03
CA ARG A 66 3.58 14.58 0.95
C ARG A 66 2.31 15.01 0.22
N GLY A 67 1.18 14.91 0.89
CA GLY A 67 -0.13 15.28 0.37
C GLY A 67 -0.77 14.22 -0.53
N SER A 68 -0.10 13.10 -0.82
CA SER A 68 -0.76 11.98 -1.47
C SER A 68 -1.62 11.20 -0.48
N ARG A 69 -2.82 10.79 -0.91
CA ARG A 69 -3.73 9.99 -0.09
C ARG A 69 -3.06 8.68 0.39
N GLU A 70 -2.33 8.04 -0.51
CA GLU A 70 -1.62 6.80 -0.19
C GLU A 70 -0.65 6.99 0.98
N ARG A 71 0.08 8.10 1.00
CA ARG A 71 1.00 8.43 2.09
C ARG A 71 0.25 8.69 3.40
N GLU A 72 -0.88 9.40 3.35
CA GLU A 72 -1.70 9.65 4.53
C GLU A 72 -2.20 8.35 5.18
N VAL A 73 -2.63 7.38 4.37
CA VAL A 73 -3.03 6.05 4.86
C VAL A 73 -1.86 5.33 5.52
N ILE A 74 -0.68 5.33 4.91
CA ILE A 74 0.51 4.69 5.47
C ILE A 74 0.94 5.36 6.78
N LEU A 75 0.94 6.67 6.84
CA LEU A 75 1.26 7.39 8.08
C LEU A 75 0.27 7.07 9.20
N ARG A 76 -1.01 7.05 8.88
CA ARG A 76 -2.06 6.77 9.86
C ARG A 76 -2.06 5.32 10.34
N VAL A 77 -1.98 4.35 9.43
CA VAL A 77 -2.17 2.93 9.75
C VAL A 77 -0.86 2.25 10.14
N ILE A 78 0.22 2.51 9.42
CA ILE A 78 1.51 1.85 9.64
C ILE A 78 2.34 2.60 10.67
N TYR A 79 2.63 3.88 10.43
CA TYR A 79 3.46 4.66 11.33
C TYR A 79 2.71 5.12 12.58
N GLN A 80 1.41 5.38 12.47
CA GLN A 80 0.59 6.02 13.52
C GLN A 80 1.19 7.37 13.94
N MET A 81 1.63 8.14 12.97
CA MET A 81 2.33 9.42 13.11
C MET A 81 1.74 10.47 12.19
N SER A 82 1.84 11.74 12.61
CA SER A 82 1.68 12.88 11.71
C SER A 82 2.91 13.03 10.80
N GLU A 83 2.82 13.88 9.77
CA GLU A 83 3.98 14.21 8.91
C GLU A 83 5.14 14.79 9.71
N GLU A 84 4.86 15.61 10.71
CA GLU A 84 5.89 16.19 11.58
C GLU A 84 6.57 15.13 12.43
N GLN A 85 5.79 14.24 13.06
CA GLN A 85 6.31 13.13 13.86
C GLN A 85 7.14 12.18 13.00
N TYR A 86 6.70 11.87 11.79
CA TYR A 86 7.43 11.07 10.83
C TYR A 86 8.79 11.72 10.47
N THR A 87 8.79 13.02 10.19
CA THR A 87 10.03 13.75 9.91
C THR A 87 10.99 13.71 11.10
N GLN A 88 10.50 13.99 12.30
CA GLN A 88 11.31 13.93 13.53
C GLN A 88 11.86 12.52 13.80
N TYR A 89 11.04 11.50 13.57
CA TYR A 89 11.42 10.10 13.74
C TYR A 89 12.62 9.73 12.87
N TRP A 90 12.58 10.06 11.57
CA TRP A 90 13.66 9.73 10.65
C TRP A 90 14.90 10.61 10.86
N VAL A 91 14.73 11.89 11.16
CA VAL A 91 15.86 12.75 11.55
C VAL A 91 16.60 12.17 12.76
N ALA A 92 15.85 11.75 13.79
CA ALA A 92 16.46 11.14 14.96
C ALA A 92 17.19 9.81 14.64
N LYS A 93 16.64 8.97 13.76
CA LYS A 93 17.30 7.74 13.31
C LYS A 93 18.62 8.02 12.58
N VAL A 94 18.61 8.97 11.67
CA VAL A 94 19.83 9.37 10.92
C VAL A 94 20.87 9.94 11.87
N MET A 95 20.48 10.80 12.80
CA MET A 95 21.40 11.39 13.78
C MET A 95 22.03 10.36 14.72
N ARG A 96 21.33 9.26 15.02
CA ARG A 96 21.87 8.14 15.80
C ARG A 96 22.65 7.12 14.97
N ALA A 97 22.78 7.33 13.67
CA ALA A 97 23.34 6.37 12.71
C ALA A 97 22.59 5.03 12.64
N ASP A 98 21.30 5.02 13.04
CA ASP A 98 20.40 3.85 12.88
C ASP A 98 19.89 3.72 11.43
N ALA A 99 20.01 4.77 10.65
CA ALA A 99 19.72 4.82 9.21
C ALA A 99 20.69 5.79 8.53
N ALA A 100 21.05 5.51 7.28
CA ALA A 100 21.87 6.43 6.49
C ALA A 100 21.08 7.65 6.02
N ASP A 101 19.89 7.40 5.50
CA ASP A 101 18.97 8.41 4.97
C ASP A 101 17.53 8.08 5.35
N PRO A 102 16.63 9.08 5.35
CA PRO A 102 15.18 8.81 5.40
C PRO A 102 14.74 8.07 4.13
N PRO A 103 13.57 7.39 4.15
CA PRO A 103 13.01 6.76 2.96
C PRO A 103 12.85 7.75 1.79
N ALA A 104 13.16 7.28 0.58
CA ALA A 104 13.01 8.08 -0.63
C ALA A 104 11.54 8.49 -0.84
N SER A 105 11.31 9.77 -1.15
CA SER A 105 9.99 10.33 -1.44
C SER A 105 9.80 10.49 -2.94
N LEU A 106 8.79 9.82 -3.50
CA LEU A 106 8.54 9.72 -4.94
C LEU A 106 7.21 10.35 -5.33
N PHE A 107 7.22 11.16 -6.40
CA PHE A 107 6.09 11.99 -6.79
C PHE A 107 4.94 11.23 -7.45
N SER A 108 5.19 10.09 -8.10
CA SER A 108 4.15 9.37 -8.81
C SER A 108 4.11 7.89 -8.46
N TYR A 109 2.91 7.30 -8.58
CA TYR A 109 2.73 5.85 -8.45
C TYR A 109 3.49 5.05 -9.51
N GLY A 110 3.73 5.65 -10.68
CA GLY A 110 4.55 5.04 -11.73
C GLY A 110 6.00 4.90 -11.30
N ILE A 111 6.60 5.97 -10.75
CA ILE A 111 8.00 5.96 -10.27
C ILE A 111 8.18 4.97 -9.12
N VAL A 112 7.21 4.86 -8.21
CA VAL A 112 7.25 3.85 -7.13
C VAL A 112 7.35 2.44 -7.73
N GLN A 113 6.52 2.12 -8.70
CA GLN A 113 6.49 0.79 -9.32
C GLN A 113 7.72 0.51 -10.18
N GLU A 114 8.26 1.52 -10.83
CA GLU A 114 9.56 1.41 -11.52
C GLU A 114 10.69 1.10 -10.53
N GLY A 115 10.76 1.80 -9.42
CA GLY A 115 11.73 1.54 -8.35
C GLY A 115 11.61 0.13 -7.78
N VAL A 116 10.39 -0.35 -7.57
CA VAL A 116 10.12 -1.72 -7.12
C VAL A 116 10.56 -2.77 -8.14
N ARG A 117 10.28 -2.54 -9.43
CA ARG A 117 10.72 -3.47 -10.50
C ARG A 117 12.23 -3.53 -10.63
N GLY A 118 12.90 -2.40 -10.52
CA GLY A 118 14.35 -2.27 -10.66
C GLY A 118 15.16 -2.73 -9.45
N ASN A 119 14.53 -2.97 -8.31
CA ASN A 119 15.21 -3.36 -7.07
C ASN A 119 14.44 -4.42 -6.30
N PRO A 120 14.94 -5.67 -6.26
CA PRO A 120 14.28 -6.78 -5.54
C PRO A 120 14.08 -6.53 -4.04
N GLY A 121 14.89 -5.66 -3.44
CA GLY A 121 14.76 -5.27 -2.03
C GLY A 121 13.78 -4.12 -1.76
N ALA A 122 13.28 -3.48 -2.81
CA ALA A 122 12.37 -2.35 -2.66
C ALA A 122 10.95 -2.79 -2.26
N ILE A 123 10.36 -1.98 -1.40
CA ILE A 123 8.96 -2.05 -1.02
C ILE A 123 8.34 -0.67 -1.16
N GLY A 124 7.18 -0.62 -1.81
CA GLY A 124 6.43 0.60 -2.01
C GLY A 124 4.94 0.35 -1.83
N TYR A 125 4.16 1.38 -2.07
CA TYR A 125 2.70 1.30 -2.01
C TYR A 125 2.07 2.24 -3.03
N VAL A 126 0.94 1.82 -3.55
CA VAL A 126 0.11 2.59 -4.48
C VAL A 126 -1.36 2.28 -4.23
N SER A 127 -2.26 3.13 -4.70
CA SER A 127 -3.69 2.76 -4.75
C SER A 127 -3.85 1.49 -5.59
N VAL A 128 -4.69 0.56 -5.13
CA VAL A 128 -4.94 -0.71 -5.84
C VAL A 128 -5.36 -0.49 -7.30
N ASN A 129 -6.10 0.59 -7.58
CA ASN A 129 -6.54 0.95 -8.92
C ASN A 129 -5.39 1.36 -9.86
N ASN A 130 -4.23 1.67 -9.31
CA ASN A 130 -3.04 2.11 -10.04
C ASN A 130 -1.96 1.04 -10.14
N VAL A 131 -2.20 -0.17 -9.63
CA VAL A 131 -1.24 -1.28 -9.73
C VAL A 131 -1.08 -1.67 -11.20
N ARG A 132 0.17 -1.78 -11.63
CA ARG A 132 0.55 -2.16 -13.00
C ARG A 132 1.17 -3.55 -13.05
N PRO A 133 1.17 -4.21 -14.21
CA PRO A 133 1.92 -5.45 -14.41
C PRO A 133 3.42 -5.27 -14.08
N GLY A 134 4.06 -6.34 -13.59
CA GLY A 134 5.49 -6.34 -13.27
C GLY A 134 5.83 -6.02 -11.82
N VAL A 135 4.83 -5.80 -10.96
CA VAL A 135 4.98 -5.75 -9.51
C VAL A 135 4.12 -6.83 -8.86
N LYS A 136 4.50 -7.25 -7.67
CA LYS A 136 3.75 -8.21 -6.86
C LYS A 136 3.07 -7.50 -5.70
N MET A 137 1.76 -7.66 -5.55
CA MET A 137 1.03 -7.22 -4.38
C MET A 137 1.22 -8.20 -3.23
N LEU A 138 1.51 -7.69 -2.06
CA LEU A 138 1.56 -8.48 -0.83
C LEU A 138 0.17 -8.63 -0.20
N ARG A 139 -0.06 -9.79 0.41
CA ARG A 139 -1.14 -9.96 1.38
C ARG A 139 -0.74 -9.34 2.70
N ILE A 140 -1.68 -8.69 3.34
CA ILE A 140 -1.49 -8.15 4.70
C ILE A 140 -2.45 -8.88 5.63
N GLY A 141 -1.89 -9.64 6.58
CA GLY A 141 -2.70 -10.52 7.42
C GLY A 141 -3.48 -11.58 6.64
N GLY A 142 -2.94 -12.05 5.52
CA GLY A 142 -3.58 -13.00 4.61
C GLY A 142 -4.57 -12.37 3.63
N LEU A 143 -4.83 -11.06 3.69
CA LEU A 143 -5.82 -10.36 2.88
C LEU A 143 -5.18 -9.56 1.75
N LEU A 144 -5.80 -9.55 0.58
CA LEU A 144 -5.50 -8.64 -0.52
C LEU A 144 -6.36 -7.37 -0.44
N PRO A 145 -5.94 -6.26 -1.06
CA PRO A 145 -6.79 -5.08 -1.23
C PRO A 145 -8.16 -5.46 -1.81
N GLY A 146 -9.22 -4.85 -1.29
CA GLY A 146 -10.61 -5.13 -1.66
C GLY A 146 -11.28 -6.23 -0.85
N GLU A 147 -10.54 -7.11 -0.18
CA GLU A 147 -11.12 -8.12 0.69
C GLU A 147 -11.60 -7.52 2.02
N PRO A 148 -12.72 -8.02 2.59
CA PRO A 148 -13.22 -7.56 3.89
C PRO A 148 -12.16 -7.69 4.99
N GLY A 149 -11.96 -6.62 5.76
CA GLY A 149 -10.96 -6.58 6.84
C GLY A 149 -9.55 -6.17 6.42
N TYR A 150 -9.32 -5.88 5.13
CA TYR A 150 -8.03 -5.34 4.68
C TYR A 150 -7.73 -4.01 5.40
N PRO A 151 -6.54 -3.83 6.01
CA PRO A 151 -6.31 -2.71 6.94
C PRO A 151 -5.95 -1.38 6.29
N LEU A 152 -5.46 -1.35 5.04
CA LEU A 152 -4.92 -0.14 4.41
C LEU A 152 -5.98 0.54 3.52
N ARG A 153 -6.86 1.32 4.15
CA ARG A 153 -7.99 2.03 3.54
C ARG A 153 -7.95 3.54 3.76
#